data_34ecc408cbec38ace8abc08f9f201d66
#
_entry.id   34ecc408cbec38ace8abc08f9f201d66
#
_cell.length_a   1.000
_cell.length_b   1.000
_cell.length_c   1.000
_cell.angle_alpha   90.00
_cell.angle_beta   90.00
_cell.angle_gamma   90.00
#
_symmetry.space_group_name_H-M   'P 1'
#
loop_
_entity.id
_entity.type
_entity.pdbx_description
1 polymer ?
#
loop_
_entity_poly.entity_id
_entity_poly.type
_entity_poly.pdbx_seq_one_letter_code
_entity_poly.pdbx_strand_id
1 'polypeptide(L)'
;MKLFLDTNVLIDFILERQPFYQAAAMVMSYAVEDKIQICVSSLSFVTTNFICIERCKMPIEIFRNKINFLREYIEVTSVDKTDIYNSYDSLWKDFEDGVQYYSAKRANADYIVTRNTKDFEENDIKAISLDETIKILKKYRENTNNP
;
A
#
# COMPACT_ATOMS: atom_id res chain seq x y z
N MET A 1 12.56 6.88 -3.33
CA MET A 1 11.18 6.66 -3.85
C MET A 1 10.32 6.10 -2.74
N LYS A 2 9.14 6.66 -2.53
CA LYS A 2 8.19 6.24 -1.49
C LYS A 2 6.88 5.76 -2.14
N LEU A 3 6.47 4.54 -1.83
CA LEU A 3 5.25 3.92 -2.35
C LEU A 3 4.21 3.82 -1.22
N PHE A 4 3.00 4.26 -1.49
CA PHE A 4 1.86 4.04 -0.61
C PHE A 4 1.09 2.81 -1.09
N LEU A 5 0.97 1.78 -0.24
CA LEU A 5 0.21 0.58 -0.59
C LEU A 5 -1.24 0.74 -0.14
N ASP A 6 -2.14 0.59 -1.09
CA ASP A 6 -3.56 0.45 -0.81
C ASP A 6 -3.86 -0.84 -0.04
N THR A 7 -4.94 -0.86 0.73
CA THR A 7 -5.37 -1.97 1.59
C THR A 7 -5.43 -3.30 0.83
N ASN A 8 -5.90 -3.30 -0.43
CA ASN A 8 -5.99 -4.53 -1.21
C ASN A 8 -4.63 -5.18 -1.47
N VAL A 9 -3.57 -4.38 -1.68
CA VAL A 9 -2.20 -4.89 -1.91
C VAL A 9 -1.61 -5.48 -0.63
N LEU A 10 -1.86 -4.82 0.52
CA LEU A 10 -1.44 -5.34 1.82
C LEU A 10 -2.11 -6.68 2.16
N ILE A 11 -3.41 -6.79 1.90
CA ILE A 11 -4.18 -8.02 2.08
C ILE A 11 -3.67 -9.12 1.15
N ASP A 12 -3.39 -8.82 -0.12
CA ASP A 12 -2.87 -9.78 -1.09
C ASP A 12 -1.54 -10.36 -0.63
N PHE A 13 -0.67 -9.53 -0.06
CA PHE A 13 0.60 -9.98 0.50
C PHE A 13 0.39 -10.86 1.75
N ILE A 14 -0.44 -10.45 2.69
CA ILE A 14 -0.64 -11.16 3.96
C ILE A 14 -1.36 -12.51 3.75
N LEU A 15 -2.39 -12.54 2.91
CA LEU A 15 -3.16 -13.75 2.59
C LEU A 15 -2.54 -14.60 1.46
N GLU A 16 -1.44 -14.16 0.88
CA GLU A 16 -0.78 -14.84 -0.24
C GLU A 16 -1.73 -15.09 -1.42
N ARG A 17 -2.57 -14.10 -1.72
CA ARG A 17 -3.62 -14.22 -2.74
C ARG A 17 -3.05 -14.31 -4.15
N GLN A 18 -3.35 -15.41 -4.83
CA GLN A 18 -3.03 -15.53 -6.25
C GLN A 18 -4.05 -14.78 -7.13
N PRO A 19 -3.61 -14.19 -8.25
CA PRO A 19 -2.24 -14.15 -8.79
C PRO A 19 -1.36 -12.99 -8.26
N PHE A 20 -1.83 -12.20 -7.30
CA PHE A 20 -1.23 -10.93 -6.88
C PHE A 20 -0.04 -11.06 -5.92
N TYR A 21 0.00 -12.15 -5.16
CA TYR A 21 0.99 -12.35 -4.09
C TYR A 21 2.43 -12.20 -4.55
N GLN A 22 2.79 -12.84 -5.67
CA GLN A 22 4.17 -12.81 -6.14
C GLN A 22 4.63 -11.39 -6.49
N ALA A 23 3.77 -10.61 -7.12
CA ALA A 23 4.06 -9.22 -7.44
C ALA A 23 4.15 -8.36 -6.18
N ALA A 24 3.24 -8.53 -5.22
CA ALA A 24 3.28 -7.83 -3.94
C ALA A 24 4.55 -8.19 -3.14
N ALA A 25 4.93 -9.46 -3.08
CA ALA A 25 6.15 -9.92 -2.44
C ALA A 25 7.41 -9.34 -3.09
N MET A 26 7.43 -9.22 -4.42
CA MET A 26 8.54 -8.59 -5.14
C MET A 26 8.65 -7.10 -4.77
N VAL A 27 7.55 -6.35 -4.69
CA VAL A 27 7.57 -4.95 -4.25
C VAL A 27 8.11 -4.85 -2.81
N MET A 28 7.68 -5.74 -1.92
CA MET A 28 8.17 -5.79 -0.54
C MET A 28 9.67 -6.09 -0.46
N SER A 29 10.21 -6.93 -1.34
CA SER A 29 11.65 -7.25 -1.33
C SER A 29 12.53 -6.02 -1.56
N TYR A 30 12.07 -5.04 -2.35
CA TYR A 30 12.79 -3.78 -2.54
C TYR A 30 12.85 -2.93 -1.25
N ALA A 31 11.83 -3.00 -0.40
CA ALA A 31 11.86 -2.33 0.90
C ALA A 31 12.81 -3.04 1.87
N VAL A 32 12.82 -4.38 1.87
CA VAL A 32 13.76 -5.17 2.66
C VAL A 32 15.22 -4.89 2.28
N GLU A 33 15.47 -4.59 1.00
CA GLU A 33 16.80 -4.21 0.49
C GLU A 33 17.14 -2.72 0.69
N ASP A 34 16.32 -1.96 1.43
CA ASP A 34 16.46 -0.49 1.62
C ASP A 34 16.53 0.32 0.31
N LYS A 35 15.93 -0.20 -0.76
CA LYS A 35 15.93 0.47 -2.07
C LYS A 35 14.80 1.48 -2.23
N ILE A 36 13.72 1.26 -1.50
CA ILE A 36 12.52 2.12 -1.50
C ILE A 36 11.95 2.20 -0.09
N GLN A 37 11.12 3.20 0.13
CA GLN A 37 10.26 3.31 1.30
C GLN A 37 8.85 2.84 0.95
N ILE A 38 8.24 2.08 1.83
CA ILE A 38 6.83 1.69 1.74
C ILE A 38 6.08 2.27 2.91
N CYS A 39 4.91 2.85 2.66
CA CYS A 39 3.98 3.27 3.69
C CYS A 39 2.57 2.75 3.43
N VAL A 40 1.82 2.59 4.51
CA VAL A 40 0.39 2.25 4.50
C VAL A 40 -0.34 3.13 5.49
N SER A 41 -1.64 3.32 5.33
CA SER A 41 -2.42 4.04 6.34
C SER A 41 -2.69 3.16 7.57
N SER A 42 -2.88 3.79 8.71
CA SER A 42 -3.38 3.10 9.92
C SER A 42 -4.74 2.44 9.69
N LEU A 43 -5.58 3.02 8.83
CA LEU A 43 -6.85 2.42 8.42
C LEU A 43 -6.61 1.08 7.69
N SER A 44 -5.64 1.00 6.77
CA SER A 44 -5.30 -0.24 6.07
C SER A 44 -4.91 -1.36 7.04
N PHE A 45 -4.20 -1.05 8.13
CA PHE A 45 -3.88 -2.03 9.15
C PHE A 45 -5.11 -2.58 9.86
N VAL A 46 -6.02 -1.70 10.27
CA VAL A 46 -7.28 -2.09 10.94
C VAL A 46 -8.14 -2.94 10.01
N THR A 47 -8.33 -2.48 8.77
CA THR A 47 -9.12 -3.20 7.76
C THR A 47 -8.50 -4.56 7.44
N THR A 48 -7.18 -4.63 7.28
CA THR A 48 -6.47 -5.88 7.02
C THR A 48 -6.62 -6.88 8.16
N ASN A 49 -6.48 -6.44 9.41
CA ASN A 49 -6.71 -7.30 10.59
C ASN A 49 -8.13 -7.89 10.54
N PHE A 50 -9.14 -7.04 10.36
CA PHE A 50 -10.54 -7.48 10.28
C PHE A 50 -10.75 -8.50 9.16
N ILE A 51 -10.24 -8.25 7.95
CA ILE A 51 -10.42 -9.15 6.83
C ILE A 51 -9.67 -10.47 7.05
N CYS A 52 -8.41 -10.44 7.46
CA CYS A 52 -7.60 -11.64 7.63
C CYS A 52 -8.12 -12.53 8.76
N ILE A 53 -8.43 -11.95 9.91
CA ILE A 53 -8.83 -12.70 11.09
C ILE A 53 -10.33 -13.04 11.06
N GLU A 54 -11.20 -12.02 10.89
CA GLU A 54 -12.63 -12.20 11.04
C GLU A 54 -13.30 -12.81 9.79
N ARG A 55 -12.85 -12.42 8.60
CA ARG A 55 -13.44 -12.90 7.35
C ARG A 55 -12.76 -14.16 6.82
N CYS A 56 -11.44 -14.18 6.75
CA CYS A 56 -10.66 -15.27 6.18
C CYS A 56 -10.23 -16.32 7.20
N LYS A 57 -10.51 -16.11 8.49
CA LYS A 57 -10.20 -17.04 9.58
C LYS A 57 -8.71 -17.44 9.65
N MET A 58 -7.83 -16.52 9.31
CA MET A 58 -6.39 -16.73 9.48
C MET A 58 -6.08 -16.93 10.98
N PRO A 59 -5.27 -17.93 11.35
CA PRO A 59 -4.82 -18.08 12.74
C PRO A 59 -4.07 -16.83 13.20
N ILE A 60 -4.43 -16.33 14.38
CA ILE A 60 -3.89 -15.07 14.92
C ILE A 60 -2.37 -15.07 15.03
N GLU A 61 -1.75 -16.21 15.34
CA GLU A 61 -0.30 -16.32 15.43
C GLU A 61 0.38 -16.15 14.07
N ILE A 62 -0.21 -16.66 13.00
CA ILE A 62 0.28 -16.48 11.64
C ILE A 62 0.19 -14.99 11.26
N PHE A 63 -0.96 -14.36 11.54
CA PHE A 63 -1.15 -12.94 11.28
C PHE A 63 -0.13 -12.08 12.04
N ARG A 64 0.06 -12.33 13.33
CA ARG A 64 1.04 -11.61 14.17
C ARG A 64 2.46 -11.73 13.64
N ASN A 65 2.87 -12.92 13.21
CA ASN A 65 4.22 -13.12 12.63
C ASN A 65 4.41 -12.31 11.35
N LYS A 66 3.39 -12.25 10.48
CA LYS A 66 3.44 -11.43 9.26
C LYS A 66 3.49 -9.93 9.59
N ILE A 67 2.71 -9.47 10.56
CA ILE A 67 2.75 -8.07 11.00
C ILE A 67 4.09 -7.72 11.67
N ASN A 68 4.66 -8.61 12.46
CA ASN A 68 5.99 -8.40 13.06
C ASN A 68 7.07 -8.22 12.00
N PHE A 69 7.00 -8.98 10.90
CA PHE A 69 7.89 -8.77 9.76
C PHE A 69 7.63 -7.43 9.08
N LEU A 70 6.36 -7.13 8.74
CA LEU A 70 6.01 -5.92 8.00
C LEU A 70 6.41 -4.63 8.72
N ARG A 71 6.21 -4.54 10.02
CA ARG A 71 6.50 -3.32 10.80
C ARG A 71 7.97 -2.91 10.82
N GLU A 72 8.88 -3.80 10.41
CA GLU A 72 10.31 -3.50 10.30
C GLU A 72 10.63 -2.79 8.98
N TYR A 73 9.78 -2.95 7.95
CA TYR A 73 10.07 -2.49 6.59
C TYR A 73 9.05 -1.51 6.03
N ILE A 74 7.91 -1.33 6.70
CA ILE A 74 6.88 -0.41 6.26
C ILE A 74 6.57 0.65 7.32
N GLU A 75 6.37 1.88 6.87
CA GLU A 75 5.90 2.97 7.70
C GLU A 75 4.37 2.95 7.78
N VAL A 76 3.81 3.13 8.97
CA VAL A 76 2.37 3.31 9.15
C VAL A 76 2.09 4.80 9.31
N THR A 77 1.43 5.40 8.33
CA THR A 77 0.98 6.79 8.43
C THR A 77 -0.39 6.86 9.13
N SER A 78 -0.57 7.80 10.04
CA SER A 78 -1.86 8.02 10.69
C SER A 78 -2.91 8.50 9.68
N VAL A 79 -4.16 8.12 9.88
CA VAL A 79 -5.31 8.80 9.29
C VAL A 79 -5.77 9.86 10.26
N ASP A 80 -5.89 11.12 9.83
CA ASP A 80 -6.36 12.19 10.68
C ASP A 80 -7.71 12.77 10.19
N LYS A 81 -8.26 13.70 10.97
CA LYS A 81 -9.55 14.33 10.63
C LYS A 81 -9.54 15.05 9.29
N THR A 82 -8.38 15.57 8.88
CA THR A 82 -8.23 16.31 7.62
C THR A 82 -8.36 15.37 6.43
N ASP A 83 -7.77 14.15 6.51
CA ASP A 83 -7.92 13.13 5.48
C ASP A 83 -9.41 12.76 5.31
N ILE A 84 -10.13 12.60 6.43
CA ILE A 84 -11.55 12.27 6.44
C ILE A 84 -12.41 13.39 5.85
N TYR A 85 -12.21 14.65 6.31
CA TYR A 85 -13.01 15.77 5.84
C TYR A 85 -12.77 16.08 4.37
N ASN A 86 -11.51 16.06 3.91
CA ASN A 86 -11.18 16.25 2.51
C ASN A 86 -11.81 15.17 1.62
N SER A 87 -11.91 13.93 2.10
CA SER A 87 -12.55 12.84 1.36
C SER A 87 -14.05 13.08 1.18
N TYR A 88 -14.74 13.60 2.20
CA TYR A 88 -16.14 13.99 2.09
C TYR A 88 -16.33 15.19 1.17
N ASP A 89 -15.54 16.23 1.33
CA ASP A 89 -15.66 17.48 0.60
C ASP A 89 -15.34 17.33 -0.89
N SER A 90 -14.45 16.40 -1.23
CA SER A 90 -14.04 16.12 -2.62
C SER A 90 -14.96 15.12 -3.34
N LEU A 91 -16.03 14.67 -2.70
CA LEU A 91 -17.03 13.79 -3.28
C LEU A 91 -16.46 12.51 -3.91
N TRP A 92 -15.48 11.90 -3.27
CA TRP A 92 -14.94 10.62 -3.71
C TRP A 92 -16.05 9.58 -3.88
N LYS A 93 -15.97 8.83 -4.98
CA LYS A 93 -16.94 7.78 -5.30
C LYS A 93 -16.92 6.65 -4.27
N ASP A 94 -15.71 6.28 -3.82
CA ASP A 94 -15.47 5.44 -2.66
C ASP A 94 -14.80 6.29 -1.56
N PHE A 95 -15.40 6.33 -0.40
CA PHE A 95 -14.92 7.14 0.72
C PHE A 95 -13.58 6.63 1.26
N GLU A 96 -13.38 5.30 1.31
CA GLU A 96 -12.13 4.72 1.78
C GLU A 96 -10.98 5.08 0.84
N ASP A 97 -11.17 5.02 -0.46
CA ASP A 97 -10.17 5.40 -1.46
C ASP A 97 -9.78 6.88 -1.31
N GLY A 98 -10.74 7.75 -1.04
CA GLY A 98 -10.48 9.16 -0.72
C GLY A 98 -9.59 9.33 0.52
N VAL A 99 -9.90 8.63 1.61
CA VAL A 99 -9.07 8.64 2.82
C VAL A 99 -7.66 8.11 2.54
N GLN A 100 -7.52 7.04 1.76
CA GLN A 100 -6.24 6.49 1.35
C GLN A 100 -5.43 7.51 0.52
N TYR A 101 -6.10 8.18 -0.44
CA TYR A 101 -5.44 9.21 -1.25
C TYR A 101 -4.89 10.36 -0.40
N TYR A 102 -5.70 10.93 0.50
CA TYR A 102 -5.24 12.05 1.34
C TYR A 102 -4.16 11.62 2.33
N SER A 103 -4.22 10.40 2.85
CA SER A 103 -3.16 9.82 3.66
C SER A 103 -1.86 9.65 2.89
N ALA A 104 -1.92 9.18 1.63
CA ALA A 104 -0.78 9.06 0.74
C ALA A 104 -0.15 10.42 0.42
N LYS A 105 -1.00 11.42 0.14
CA LYS A 105 -0.58 12.80 -0.13
C LYS A 105 0.17 13.39 1.07
N ARG A 106 -0.36 13.24 2.27
CA ARG A 106 0.26 13.71 3.50
C ARG A 106 1.57 12.98 3.83
N ALA A 107 1.66 11.70 3.47
CA ALA A 107 2.89 10.91 3.60
C ALA A 107 3.95 11.25 2.54
N ASN A 108 3.67 12.17 1.60
CA ASN A 108 4.52 12.51 0.46
C ASN A 108 4.91 11.26 -0.37
N ALA A 109 3.95 10.40 -0.66
CA ALA A 109 4.17 9.25 -1.51
C ALA A 109 4.33 9.67 -2.98
N ASP A 110 5.25 9.02 -3.68
CA ASP A 110 5.46 9.24 -5.12
C ASP A 110 4.36 8.55 -5.96
N TYR A 111 3.88 7.41 -5.48
CA TYR A 111 2.83 6.61 -6.13
C TYR A 111 1.92 5.94 -5.11
N ILE A 112 0.67 5.72 -5.52
CA ILE A 112 -0.26 4.81 -4.84
C ILE A 112 -0.25 3.48 -5.60
N VAL A 113 0.10 2.38 -4.93
CA VAL A 113 0.06 1.03 -5.51
C VAL A 113 -1.26 0.38 -5.17
N THR A 114 -2.06 0.08 -6.17
CA THR A 114 -3.40 -0.47 -6.01
C THR A 114 -3.77 -1.41 -7.15
N ARG A 115 -4.75 -2.30 -6.92
CA ARG A 115 -5.38 -3.06 -8.00
C ARG A 115 -6.42 -2.24 -8.79
N ASN A 116 -6.95 -1.18 -8.19
CA ASN A 116 -8.06 -0.39 -8.70
C ASN A 116 -7.57 1.02 -9.13
N THR A 117 -6.64 1.08 -10.06
CA THR A 117 -6.05 2.37 -10.50
C THR A 117 -7.07 3.39 -10.97
N LYS A 118 -8.20 2.93 -11.51
CA LYS A 118 -9.28 3.79 -12.00
C LYS A 118 -9.99 4.58 -10.89
N ASP A 119 -9.98 4.06 -9.66
CA ASP A 119 -10.63 4.72 -8.54
C ASP A 119 -9.84 5.95 -8.06
N PHE A 120 -8.59 6.09 -8.53
CA PHE A 120 -7.67 7.20 -8.22
C PHE A 120 -7.34 8.08 -9.44
N GLU A 121 -8.07 7.95 -10.56
CA GLU A 121 -7.87 8.79 -11.74
C GLU A 121 -8.14 10.27 -11.41
N GLU A 122 -7.44 11.19 -12.11
CA GLU A 122 -7.57 12.65 -11.99
C GLU A 122 -6.96 13.27 -10.70
N ASN A 123 -6.04 12.59 -10.04
CA ASN A 123 -5.39 13.06 -8.84
C ASN A 123 -3.89 13.36 -9.03
N ASP A 124 -3.33 14.18 -8.15
CA ASP A 124 -1.91 14.61 -8.21
C ASP A 124 -0.93 13.43 -8.06
N ILE A 125 -1.29 12.45 -7.23
CA ILE A 125 -0.48 11.25 -7.02
C ILE A 125 -0.99 10.16 -7.96
N LYS A 126 -0.11 9.70 -8.84
CA LYS A 126 -0.45 8.64 -9.78
C LYS A 126 -0.66 7.31 -9.07
N ALA A 127 -1.82 6.69 -9.30
CA ALA A 127 -2.06 5.30 -8.93
C ALA A 127 -1.50 4.37 -10.01
N ILE A 128 -0.80 3.33 -9.59
CA ILE A 128 -0.16 2.34 -10.44
C ILE A 128 -0.47 0.92 -9.98
N SER A 129 -0.54 0.01 -10.92
CA SER A 129 -0.70 -1.41 -10.64
C SER A 129 0.59 -2.04 -10.10
N LEU A 130 0.50 -3.24 -9.52
CA LEU A 130 1.68 -4.01 -9.12
C LEU A 130 2.64 -4.27 -10.29
N ASP A 131 2.11 -4.56 -11.48
CA ASP A 131 2.94 -4.81 -12.68
C ASP A 131 3.67 -3.54 -13.14
N GLU A 132 3.01 -2.38 -13.12
CA GLU A 132 3.64 -1.10 -13.40
C GLU A 132 4.70 -0.77 -12.34
N THR A 133 4.39 -1.02 -11.07
CA THR A 133 5.33 -0.82 -9.95
C THR A 133 6.62 -1.61 -10.19
N ILE A 134 6.52 -2.89 -10.51
CA ILE A 134 7.69 -3.74 -10.79
C ILE A 134 8.53 -3.19 -11.96
N LYS A 135 7.88 -2.71 -13.03
CA LYS A 135 8.60 -2.12 -14.17
C LYS A 135 9.36 -0.85 -13.76
N ILE A 136 8.74 0.01 -12.95
CA ILE A 136 9.38 1.22 -12.42
C ILE A 136 10.56 0.86 -11.51
N LEU A 137 10.38 -0.11 -10.61
CA LEU A 137 11.42 -0.55 -9.66
C LEU A 137 12.64 -1.14 -10.36
N LYS A 138 12.44 -1.93 -11.41
CA LYS A 138 13.55 -2.47 -12.22
C LYS A 138 14.38 -1.35 -12.86
N LYS A 139 13.73 -0.37 -13.47
CA LYS A 139 14.42 0.81 -14.04
C LYS A 139 15.12 1.65 -12.97
N TYR A 140 14.49 1.82 -11.81
CA TYR A 140 15.07 2.54 -10.69
C TYR A 140 16.36 1.87 -10.19
N ARG A 141 16.36 0.55 -10.08
CA ARG A 141 17.53 -0.25 -9.69
C ARG A 141 18.67 -0.15 -10.71
N GLU A 142 18.37 -0.19 -12.01
CA GLU A 142 19.36 -0.05 -13.07
C GLU A 142 20.06 1.32 -13.00
N ASN A 143 19.30 2.39 -12.76
CA ASN A 143 19.83 3.75 -12.65
C ASN A 143 20.65 4.02 -11.38
N THR A 144 20.36 3.31 -10.28
CA THR A 144 21.10 3.44 -9.01
C THR A 144 22.35 2.58 -8.95
N ASN A 145 22.47 1.56 -9.79
CA ASN A 145 23.63 0.67 -9.86
C ASN A 145 24.63 1.06 -10.97
N ASN A 146 24.33 2.09 -11.78
CA ASN A 146 25.25 2.67 -12.75
C ASN A 146 25.62 4.10 -12.31
N PRO A 147 26.75 4.30 -11.63
CA PRO A 147 27.22 5.64 -11.26
C PRO A 147 27.70 6.44 -12.47
#